data_2c4a63de9d917e843b2641b5a6e532a6
#
_entry.id   2c4a63de9d917e843b2641b5a6e532a6
#
_cell.length_a   1.000
_cell.length_b   1.000
_cell.length_c   1.000
_cell.angle_alpha   90.00
_cell.angle_beta   90.00
_cell.angle_gamma   90.00
#
_symmetry.space_group_name_H-M   'P 1'
#
loop_
_entity.id
_entity.type
_entity.pdbx_description
1 polymer ?
#
loop_
_entity_poly.entity_id
_entity_poly.type
_entity_poly.pdbx_seq_one_letter_code
_entity_poly.pdbx_strand_id
1 'polypeptide(L)'
;MPNVVSIKELEIVFKKNIPLREFWVFGDPILGYLSFDEELSQIMGLYVTERNRGIGKALVNQLKEGKNFIQLWSHLPNIEAHKFYYREGFVQTERNNSGSDGLPELKFIWNLF
;
A
#
# COMPACT_ATOMS: atom_id res chain seq x y z
N MET A 1 7.10 -1.26 -20.34
CA MET A 1 6.55 -2.50 -19.84
C MET A 1 6.40 -2.48 -18.33
N PRO A 2 5.22 -2.68 -17.82
CA PRO A 2 5.08 -2.69 -16.36
C PRO A 2 5.77 -3.91 -15.76
N ASN A 3 6.56 -3.67 -14.73
CA ASN A 3 7.22 -4.73 -13.97
C ASN A 3 6.39 -5.14 -12.75
N VAL A 4 5.14 -4.66 -12.69
CA VAL A 4 4.25 -4.93 -11.57
C VAL A 4 3.30 -6.05 -11.97
N VAL A 5 3.27 -7.11 -11.19
CA VAL A 5 2.38 -8.24 -11.44
C VAL A 5 1.64 -8.63 -10.17
N SER A 6 0.44 -9.19 -10.34
CA SER A 6 -0.36 -9.70 -9.24
C SER A 6 0.12 -11.10 -8.87
N ILE A 7 0.17 -11.40 -7.57
CA ILE A 7 0.51 -12.75 -7.09
C ILE A 7 -0.79 -13.46 -6.71
N LYS A 8 -1.34 -14.19 -7.66
CA LYS A 8 -2.60 -14.91 -7.43
C LYS A 8 -2.42 -16.22 -6.67
N GLU A 9 -1.24 -16.79 -6.75
CA GLU A 9 -0.95 -18.04 -6.04
C GLU A 9 -1.02 -17.86 -4.54
N LEU A 10 -0.59 -16.68 -4.03
CA LEU A 10 -0.71 -16.39 -2.61
C LEU A 10 -2.18 -16.28 -2.20
N GLU A 11 -3.03 -15.76 -3.06
CA GLU A 11 -4.46 -15.67 -2.78
C GLU A 11 -5.06 -17.07 -2.61
N ILE A 12 -4.64 -18.02 -3.42
CA ILE A 12 -5.12 -19.40 -3.33
C ILE A 12 -4.71 -20.02 -2.00
N VAL A 13 -3.47 -19.81 -1.59
CA VAL A 13 -2.95 -20.38 -0.35
C VAL A 13 -3.67 -19.83 0.88
N PHE A 14 -3.98 -18.55 0.87
CA PHE A 14 -4.54 -17.88 2.05
C PHE A 14 -6.05 -17.75 2.08
N LYS A 15 -6.73 -18.06 1.01
CA LYS A 15 -8.15 -17.73 0.86
C LYS A 15 -9.08 -18.37 1.90
N LYS A 16 -8.66 -19.41 2.58
CA LYS A 16 -9.49 -20.05 3.60
C LYS A 16 -9.47 -19.33 4.93
N ASN A 17 -8.40 -18.63 5.24
CA ASN A 17 -8.15 -18.16 6.60
C ASN A 17 -7.94 -16.65 6.69
N ILE A 18 -7.90 -15.95 5.58
CA ILE A 18 -7.53 -14.54 5.54
C ILE A 18 -8.51 -13.80 4.64
N PRO A 19 -8.92 -12.56 5.02
CA PRO A 19 -9.75 -11.72 4.15
C PRO A 19 -9.11 -11.55 2.79
N LEU A 20 -9.92 -11.23 1.79
CA LEU A 20 -9.44 -11.02 0.45
C LEU A 20 -8.29 -10.01 0.44
N ARG A 21 -7.15 -10.45 -0.08
CA ARG A 21 -5.96 -9.64 -0.22
C ARG A 21 -5.55 -9.57 -1.67
N GLU A 22 -5.10 -8.38 -2.06
CA GLU A 22 -4.53 -8.15 -3.37
C GLU A 22 -3.04 -7.94 -3.17
N PHE A 23 -2.22 -8.67 -3.91
CA PHE A 23 -0.76 -8.58 -3.81
C PHE A 23 -0.19 -8.19 -5.15
N TRP A 24 0.66 -7.19 -5.15
CA TRP A 24 1.39 -6.73 -6.32
C TRP A 24 2.87 -6.77 -6.03
N VAL A 25 3.66 -7.24 -6.99
CA VAL A 25 5.12 -7.26 -6.86
C VAL A 25 5.75 -6.56 -8.03
N PHE A 26 6.94 -6.02 -7.79
CA PHE A 26 7.73 -5.33 -8.80
C PHE A 26 9.07 -6.04 -8.94
N GLY A 27 9.39 -6.41 -10.17
CA GLY A 27 10.72 -6.91 -10.51
C GLY A 27 10.92 -8.41 -10.38
N ASP A 28 11.97 -8.88 -11.04
CA ASP A 28 12.44 -10.26 -11.00
C ASP A 28 13.98 -10.19 -11.00
N PRO A 29 14.63 -10.42 -9.84
CA PRO A 29 14.04 -10.75 -8.53
C PRO A 29 13.17 -9.62 -7.98
N ILE A 30 12.33 -9.97 -7.00
CA ILE A 30 11.38 -9.02 -6.42
C ILE A 30 12.11 -7.88 -5.73
N LEU A 31 11.83 -6.65 -6.15
CA LEU A 31 12.42 -5.44 -5.60
C LEU A 31 11.43 -4.64 -4.74
N GLY A 32 10.17 -5.02 -4.76
CA GLY A 32 9.16 -4.39 -3.93
C GLY A 32 7.84 -5.13 -4.00
N TYR A 33 6.98 -4.92 -3.00
CA TYR A 33 5.64 -5.48 -3.02
C TYR A 33 4.66 -4.56 -2.31
N LEU A 34 3.37 -4.80 -2.61
CA LEU A 34 2.27 -4.07 -1.99
C LEU A 34 1.18 -5.09 -1.64
N SER A 35 0.65 -4.98 -0.42
CA SER A 35 -0.45 -5.80 0.07
C SER A 35 -1.64 -4.90 0.35
N PHE A 36 -2.81 -5.27 -0.15
CA PHE A 36 -4.03 -4.47 -0.07
C PHE A 36 -5.19 -5.32 0.41
N ASP A 37 -5.92 -4.81 1.41
CA ASP A 37 -7.12 -5.45 1.94
C ASP A 37 -8.33 -4.90 1.18
N GLU A 38 -8.99 -5.73 0.40
CA GLU A 38 -10.10 -5.30 -0.45
C GLU A 38 -11.34 -4.91 0.34
N GLU A 39 -11.59 -5.52 1.48
CA GLU A 39 -12.74 -5.16 2.30
C GLU A 39 -12.61 -3.77 2.90
N LEU A 40 -11.41 -3.42 3.36
CA LEU A 40 -11.15 -2.12 3.97
C LEU A 40 -10.72 -1.07 2.95
N SER A 41 -10.42 -1.48 1.73
CA SER A 41 -9.80 -0.62 0.72
C SER A 41 -8.50 -0.01 1.26
N GLN A 42 -7.70 -0.83 1.93
CA GLN A 42 -6.56 -0.37 2.71
C GLN A 42 -5.25 -1.03 2.30
N ILE A 43 -4.24 -0.21 2.07
CA ILE A 43 -2.89 -0.72 1.89
C ILE A 43 -2.40 -1.23 3.24
N MET A 44 -2.09 -2.50 3.33
CA MET A 44 -1.63 -3.13 4.55
C MET A 44 -0.11 -3.21 4.64
N GLY A 45 0.55 -3.18 3.51
CA GLY A 45 2.01 -3.17 3.47
C GLY A 45 2.52 -2.67 2.13
N LEU A 46 3.59 -1.92 2.18
CA LEU A 46 4.29 -1.46 0.98
C LEU A 46 5.79 -1.48 1.30
N TYR A 47 6.52 -2.29 0.58
CA TYR A 47 7.95 -2.47 0.79
C TYR A 47 8.71 -2.32 -0.51
N VAL A 48 9.84 -1.60 -0.47
CA VAL A 48 10.75 -1.50 -1.60
C VAL A 48 12.19 -1.68 -1.08
N THR A 49 13.01 -2.36 -1.88
CA THR A 49 14.40 -2.61 -1.50
C THR A 49 15.28 -1.39 -1.74
N GLU A 50 14.91 -0.55 -2.70
CA GLU A 50 15.69 0.62 -3.06
C GLU A 50 14.78 1.84 -3.19
N ARG A 51 15.16 2.91 -2.53
CA ARG A 51 14.44 4.18 -2.59
C ARG A 51 14.76 4.93 -3.88
N ASN A 52 13.85 5.82 -4.26
CA ASN A 52 14.03 6.75 -5.37
C ASN A 52 14.22 6.10 -6.73
N ARG A 53 13.70 4.87 -6.90
CA ARG A 53 13.74 4.13 -8.14
C ARG A 53 12.38 4.06 -8.84
N GLY A 54 11.37 4.73 -8.26
CA GLY A 54 10.02 4.70 -8.81
C GLY A 54 9.27 3.39 -8.58
N ILE A 55 9.79 2.50 -7.77
CA ILE A 55 9.18 1.20 -7.51
C ILE A 55 7.88 1.35 -6.73
N GLY A 56 7.91 2.12 -5.65
CA GLY A 56 6.72 2.39 -4.85
C GLY A 56 5.64 3.09 -5.67
N LYS A 57 6.04 4.07 -6.48
CA LYS A 57 5.12 4.77 -7.37
C LYS A 57 4.46 3.82 -8.37
N ALA A 58 5.23 2.90 -8.95
CA ALA A 58 4.69 1.92 -9.89
C ALA A 58 3.65 1.02 -9.23
N LEU A 59 3.95 0.55 -8.02
CA LEU A 59 3.04 -0.31 -7.27
C LEU A 59 1.74 0.43 -6.91
N VAL A 60 1.85 1.64 -6.40
CA VAL A 60 0.67 2.43 -6.03
C VAL A 60 -0.15 2.80 -7.26
N ASN A 61 0.49 3.17 -8.36
CA ASN A 61 -0.23 3.48 -9.59
C ASN A 61 -0.98 2.26 -10.13
N GLN A 62 -0.38 1.08 -10.04
CA GLN A 62 -1.07 -0.14 -10.44
C GLN A 62 -2.28 -0.41 -9.55
N LEU A 63 -2.13 -0.20 -8.24
CA LEU A 63 -3.24 -0.38 -7.32
C LEU A 63 -4.38 0.58 -7.60
N LYS A 64 -4.09 1.81 -7.98
CA LYS A 64 -5.11 2.83 -8.27
C LYS A 64 -6.01 2.47 -9.44
N GLU A 65 -5.52 1.65 -10.38
CA GLU A 65 -6.32 1.28 -11.53
C GLU A 65 -7.56 0.49 -11.10
N GLY A 66 -8.71 0.98 -11.49
CA GLY A 66 -9.98 0.35 -11.15
C GLY A 66 -10.48 0.64 -9.74
N LYS A 67 -9.81 1.51 -9.00
CA LYS A 67 -10.22 1.86 -7.64
C LYS A 67 -10.65 3.32 -7.55
N ASN A 68 -11.62 3.58 -6.68
CA ASN A 68 -12.11 4.93 -6.42
C ASN A 68 -11.60 5.50 -5.10
N PHE A 69 -11.14 4.63 -4.21
CA PHE A 69 -10.74 5.02 -2.87
C PHE A 69 -9.67 4.06 -2.35
N ILE A 70 -8.64 4.61 -1.72
CA ILE A 70 -7.58 3.83 -1.07
C ILE A 70 -7.22 4.54 0.21
N GLN A 71 -7.05 3.78 1.30
CA GLN A 71 -6.61 4.35 2.57
C GLN A 71 -5.42 3.57 3.12
N LEU A 72 -4.72 4.17 4.07
CA LEU A 72 -3.63 3.52 4.77
C LEU A 72 -3.34 4.23 6.08
N TRP A 73 -2.69 3.52 6.99
CA TRP A 73 -2.13 4.08 8.21
C TRP A 73 -0.62 4.00 8.15
N SER A 74 0.05 5.07 8.56
CA SER A 74 1.52 5.13 8.57
C SER A 74 1.99 5.63 9.93
N HIS A 75 3.01 5.01 10.48
CA HIS A 75 3.55 5.42 11.78
C HIS A 75 3.99 6.88 11.75
N LEU A 76 3.71 7.59 12.85
CA LEU A 76 3.95 9.02 12.92
C LEU A 76 5.38 9.44 12.58
N PRO A 77 6.43 8.76 13.05
CA PRO A 77 7.81 9.18 12.75
C PRO A 77 8.30 8.84 11.34
N ASN A 78 7.50 8.14 10.54
CA ASN A 78 7.93 7.72 9.20
C ASN A 78 7.71 8.84 8.18
N ILE A 79 8.50 9.92 8.32
CA ILE A 79 8.35 11.14 7.52
C ILE A 79 8.55 10.90 6.03
N GLU A 80 9.49 10.05 5.65
CA GLU A 80 9.75 9.78 4.24
C GLU A 80 8.57 9.10 3.56
N ALA A 81 7.90 8.21 4.29
CA ALA A 81 6.68 7.58 3.76
C ALA A 81 5.57 8.63 3.58
N HIS A 82 5.42 9.56 4.54
CA HIS A 82 4.42 10.60 4.43
C HIS A 82 4.66 11.48 3.20
N LYS A 83 5.89 11.85 2.93
CA LYS A 83 6.25 12.63 1.74
C LYS A 83 5.90 11.86 0.46
N PHE A 84 6.18 10.58 0.47
CA PHE A 84 5.85 9.73 -0.67
C PHE A 84 4.34 9.72 -0.92
N TYR A 85 3.52 9.49 0.13
CA TYR A 85 2.08 9.45 -0.04
C TYR A 85 1.52 10.79 -0.51
N TYR A 86 2.02 11.91 -0.01
CA TYR A 86 1.59 13.22 -0.51
C TYR A 86 1.91 13.37 -2.00
N ARG A 87 3.09 12.94 -2.43
CA ARG A 87 3.46 13.00 -3.85
C ARG A 87 2.56 12.13 -4.72
N GLU A 88 2.07 11.03 -4.15
CA GLU A 88 1.19 10.12 -4.89
C GLU A 88 -0.28 10.53 -4.82
N GLY A 89 -0.58 11.69 -4.26
CA GLY A 89 -1.93 12.24 -4.26
C GLY A 89 -2.77 11.88 -3.05
N PHE A 90 -2.16 11.31 -2.02
CA PHE A 90 -2.86 11.02 -0.78
C PHE A 90 -2.87 12.26 0.11
N VAL A 91 -3.89 12.37 0.96
CA VAL A 91 -3.98 13.43 1.95
C VAL A 91 -4.17 12.84 3.33
N GLN A 92 -3.60 13.47 4.34
CA GLN A 92 -3.76 13.05 5.72
C GLN A 92 -5.14 13.47 6.21
N THR A 93 -5.85 12.57 6.87
CA THR A 93 -7.21 12.82 7.36
C THR A 93 -7.36 12.67 8.87
N GLU A 94 -6.68 11.71 9.47
CA GLU A 94 -6.86 11.40 10.88
C GLU A 94 -5.53 11.10 11.54
N ARG A 95 -5.52 11.20 12.87
CA ARG A 95 -4.40 10.77 13.68
C ARG A 95 -4.95 9.84 14.76
N ASN A 96 -4.25 8.72 14.97
CA ASN A 96 -4.55 7.81 16.06
C ASN A 96 -3.31 7.75 16.96
N ASN A 97 -3.46 8.18 18.22
CA ASN A 97 -2.32 8.19 19.14
C ASN A 97 -1.93 6.81 19.63
N SER A 98 -2.78 5.82 19.41
CA SER A 98 -2.52 4.44 19.80
C SER A 98 -3.09 3.51 18.74
N GLY A 99 -2.29 3.21 17.72
CA GLY A 99 -2.67 2.31 16.64
C GLY A 99 -2.78 0.87 17.11
N SER A 100 -2.96 -0.06 16.18
CA SER A 100 -3.12 -1.48 16.49
C SER A 100 -1.91 -2.06 17.23
N ASP A 101 -0.74 -1.47 17.05
CA ASP A 101 0.50 -1.86 17.73
C ASP A 101 0.82 -0.96 18.93
N GLY A 102 -0.10 -0.07 19.32
CA GLY A 102 0.11 0.86 20.43
C GLY A 102 0.91 2.11 20.09
N LEU A 103 1.36 2.26 18.85
CA LEU A 103 2.15 3.40 18.40
C LEU A 103 1.29 4.44 17.68
N PRO A 104 1.65 5.74 17.77
CA PRO A 104 0.88 6.76 17.06
C PRO A 104 1.04 6.63 15.54
N GLU A 105 -0.04 6.90 14.84
CA GLU A 105 -0.05 6.79 13.37
C GLU A 105 -0.97 7.82 12.74
N LEU A 106 -0.73 8.10 11.46
CA LEU A 106 -1.52 9.01 10.65
C LEU A 106 -2.24 8.22 9.57
N LYS A 107 -3.48 8.62 9.30
CA LYS A 107 -4.25 8.03 8.21
C LYS A 107 -4.15 8.90 6.97
N PHE A 108 -3.93 8.25 5.85
CA PHE A 108 -3.89 8.90 4.54
C PHE A 108 -4.95 8.29 3.65
N ILE A 109 -5.60 9.12 2.84
CA ILE A 109 -6.56 8.64 1.86
C ILE A 109 -6.28 9.21 0.49
N TRP A 110 -6.68 8.45 -0.52
CA TRP A 110 -6.67 8.85 -1.91
C TRP A 110 -8.07 8.59 -2.49
N ASN A 111 -8.62 9.57 -3.17
CA ASN A 111 -9.90 9.44 -3.87
C ASN A 111 -9.68 9.75 -5.34
N LEU A 112 -10.38 8.99 -6.20
CA LEU A 112 -10.34 9.25 -7.64
C LEU A 112 -11.01 10.58 -7.97
N PHE A 113 -12.00 10.98 -7.18
CA PHE A 113 -12.79 12.19 -7.41
C PHE A 113 -12.49 13.28 -6.41
#